data_5cb0b87d6e44b59f08695529146f633a
#
_entry.id   5cb0b87d6e44b59f08695529146f633a
#
_cell.length_a   1.000
_cell.length_b   1.000
_cell.length_c   1.000
_cell.angle_alpha   90.00
_cell.angle_beta   90.00
_cell.angle_gamma   90.00
#
_symmetry.space_group_name_H-M   'P 1'
#
loop_
_entity.id
_entity.type
_entity.pdbx_description
1 polymer ?
#
loop_
_entity_poly.entity_id
_entity_poly.type
_entity_poly.pdbx_seq_one_letter_code
_entity_poly.pdbx_strand_id
1 'polypeptide(L)'
;MNFKKLTFFFCVLVIGFTPLDALTISENLTLGYVFFVLMSICAVLSGSLLPPKHMPEFAKLLIAFIVWATLTSIWSYNIETTLYRVMYLIQYFMIVLVMLNVINTSKRLKIVLGAWTIGALYIAIKTVTDFNTFAANSSDLYRVDEFGNPNENSFMLVWALIFVYLIDTTKRKIPSLSFTLVSAYAIVANGSRMGFILFVVTLLGFIFSFFNKKMNPLHIVVILTLLYIGGSFLMQYIPESSFSRLMSIGSNIENHELANRDIIWLAAYNALSTNPQYLLLGSGWGTFNEAIQLYAGYAIGAHNFYINILLTTGIIGTSIVLRYLFVLYKNINKTVNHTVITYLVLVVPLISMSSTNWDSRRWWFLMGTFIYLILKTNNIGNENARRKISR
;
A
#
# COMPACT_ATOMS: atom_id res chain seq x y z
N MET A 1 -24.36 -25.71 -2.52
CA MET A 1 -23.06 -24.98 -2.75
C MET A 1 -22.82 -24.04 -1.58
N ASN A 2 -21.63 -24.02 -0.97
CA ASN A 2 -21.38 -23.15 0.20
C ASN A 2 -20.83 -21.78 -0.28
N PHE A 3 -21.71 -20.84 -0.52
CA PHE A 3 -21.35 -19.49 -1.02
C PHE A 3 -20.34 -18.77 -0.15
N LYS A 4 -20.34 -18.98 1.18
CA LYS A 4 -19.35 -18.37 2.07
C LYS A 4 -17.92 -18.88 1.81
N LYS A 5 -17.75 -20.16 1.44
CA LYS A 5 -16.44 -20.69 1.02
C LYS A 5 -16.02 -20.13 -0.33
N LEU A 6 -16.94 -19.96 -1.28
CA LEU A 6 -16.66 -19.34 -2.57
C LEU A 6 -16.32 -17.86 -2.43
N THR A 7 -17.04 -17.12 -1.57
CA THR A 7 -16.70 -15.71 -1.26
C THR A 7 -15.27 -15.61 -0.72
N PHE A 8 -14.86 -16.50 0.20
CA PHE A 8 -13.50 -16.52 0.69
C PHE A 8 -12.48 -16.84 -0.42
N PHE A 9 -12.77 -17.82 -1.27
CA PHE A 9 -11.91 -18.19 -2.40
C PHE A 9 -11.69 -17.00 -3.36
N PHE A 10 -12.78 -16.36 -3.80
CA PHE A 10 -12.66 -15.18 -4.67
C PHE A 10 -12.04 -13.99 -3.97
N CYS A 11 -12.24 -13.79 -2.67
CA CYS A 11 -11.54 -12.77 -1.88
C CYS A 11 -10.02 -13.00 -1.90
N VAL A 12 -9.56 -14.25 -1.78
CA VAL A 12 -8.14 -14.62 -1.90
C VAL A 12 -7.59 -14.24 -3.28
N LEU A 13 -8.35 -14.52 -4.35
CA LEU A 13 -7.96 -14.15 -5.72
C LEU A 13 -7.93 -12.63 -5.90
N VAL A 14 -8.94 -11.89 -5.47
CA VAL A 14 -8.96 -10.42 -5.54
C VAL A 14 -7.72 -9.83 -4.87
N ILE A 15 -7.39 -10.29 -3.66
CA ILE A 15 -6.22 -9.79 -2.93
C ILE A 15 -4.90 -10.23 -3.60
N GLY A 16 -4.84 -11.45 -4.14
CA GLY A 16 -3.66 -11.95 -4.85
C GLY A 16 -3.39 -11.23 -6.17
N PHE A 17 -4.45 -10.82 -6.87
CA PHE A 17 -4.35 -10.03 -8.09
C PHE A 17 -4.24 -8.51 -7.85
N THR A 18 -4.40 -8.03 -6.63
CA THR A 18 -4.21 -6.60 -6.32
C THR A 18 -2.83 -6.06 -6.72
N PRO A 19 -1.70 -6.76 -6.47
CA PRO A 19 -0.41 -6.35 -7.00
C PRO A 19 -0.33 -6.36 -8.53
N LEU A 20 -1.13 -7.18 -9.20
CA LEU A 20 -1.12 -7.43 -10.64
C LEU A 20 -2.22 -6.64 -11.39
N ASP A 21 -2.73 -5.57 -10.81
CA ASP A 21 -3.89 -4.84 -11.33
C ASP A 21 -3.66 -4.20 -12.71
N ALA A 22 -2.43 -4.01 -13.11
CA ALA A 22 -2.06 -3.57 -14.46
C ALA A 22 -2.20 -4.69 -15.53
N LEU A 23 -2.34 -5.97 -15.12
CA LEU A 23 -2.61 -7.06 -16.06
C LEU A 23 -4.04 -6.99 -16.58
N THR A 24 -4.18 -6.48 -17.80
CA THR A 24 -5.45 -6.35 -18.50
C THR A 24 -5.72 -7.56 -19.39
N ILE A 25 -6.98 -8.02 -19.44
CA ILE A 25 -7.48 -8.97 -20.45
C ILE A 25 -7.86 -8.23 -21.70
N SER A 26 -8.38 -7.02 -21.55
CA SER A 26 -8.70 -6.06 -22.60
C SER A 26 -8.53 -4.64 -22.07
N GLU A 27 -8.62 -3.60 -22.93
CA GLU A 27 -8.36 -2.19 -22.58
C GLU A 27 -8.98 -1.72 -21.26
N ASN A 28 -10.15 -2.28 -20.88
CA ASN A 28 -10.90 -1.87 -19.69
C ASN A 28 -11.18 -2.99 -18.69
N LEU A 29 -10.64 -4.19 -18.89
CA LEU A 29 -10.96 -5.36 -18.08
C LEU A 29 -9.70 -6.00 -17.51
N THR A 30 -9.54 -5.97 -16.20
CA THR A 30 -8.47 -6.66 -15.48
C THR A 30 -8.96 -7.99 -14.89
N LEU A 31 -8.05 -8.95 -14.69
CA LEU A 31 -8.37 -10.20 -13.98
C LEU A 31 -8.84 -9.92 -12.56
N GLY A 32 -8.23 -8.96 -11.88
CA GLY A 32 -8.64 -8.52 -10.55
C GLY A 32 -10.10 -8.07 -10.50
N TYR A 33 -10.56 -7.34 -11.54
CA TYR A 33 -11.96 -6.90 -11.64
C TYR A 33 -12.94 -8.06 -11.87
N VAL A 34 -12.59 -9.04 -12.72
CA VAL A 34 -13.41 -10.24 -12.92
C VAL A 34 -13.61 -10.98 -11.59
N PHE A 35 -12.54 -11.22 -10.85
CA PHE A 35 -12.64 -11.87 -9.55
C PHE A 35 -13.39 -11.02 -8.51
N PHE A 36 -13.29 -9.70 -8.57
CA PHE A 36 -14.08 -8.81 -7.73
C PHE A 36 -15.58 -8.94 -8.00
N VAL A 37 -16.01 -9.01 -9.26
CA VAL A 37 -17.43 -9.24 -9.62
C VAL A 37 -17.91 -10.59 -9.10
N LEU A 38 -17.16 -11.67 -9.34
CA LEU A 38 -17.49 -13.01 -8.85
C LEU A 38 -17.54 -13.07 -7.31
N MET A 39 -16.58 -12.43 -6.63
CA MET A 39 -16.59 -12.27 -5.18
C MET A 39 -17.84 -11.56 -4.70
N SER A 40 -18.22 -10.45 -5.37
CA SER A 40 -19.36 -9.64 -4.99
C SER A 40 -20.68 -10.41 -5.12
N ILE A 41 -20.88 -11.15 -6.22
CA ILE A 41 -22.04 -12.02 -6.40
C ILE A 41 -22.13 -13.07 -5.27
N CYS A 42 -21.03 -13.79 -5.01
CA CYS A 42 -20.97 -14.79 -3.93
C CYS A 42 -21.17 -14.15 -2.54
N ALA A 43 -20.69 -12.90 -2.35
CA ALA A 43 -20.82 -12.18 -1.10
C ALA A 43 -22.25 -11.73 -0.83
N VAL A 44 -22.99 -11.32 -1.85
CA VAL A 44 -24.46 -11.06 -1.76
C VAL A 44 -25.19 -12.34 -1.37
N LEU A 45 -24.97 -13.45 -2.09
CA LEU A 45 -25.64 -14.72 -1.86
C LEU A 45 -25.30 -15.35 -0.50
N SER A 46 -24.15 -15.01 0.09
CA SER A 46 -23.71 -15.50 1.40
C SER A 46 -24.02 -14.54 2.55
N GLY A 47 -24.54 -13.36 2.30
CA GLY A 47 -24.72 -12.29 3.27
C GLY A 47 -23.41 -11.67 3.78
N SER A 48 -22.27 -11.92 3.08
CA SER A 48 -20.96 -11.45 3.53
C SER A 48 -20.71 -9.96 3.24
N LEU A 49 -21.60 -9.27 2.52
CA LEU A 49 -21.61 -7.82 2.36
C LEU A 49 -22.35 -7.09 3.49
N LEU A 50 -23.11 -7.82 4.30
CA LEU A 50 -23.77 -7.18 5.44
C LEU A 50 -22.74 -6.70 6.46
N PRO A 51 -22.95 -5.50 7.04
CA PRO A 51 -22.06 -5.01 8.09
C PRO A 51 -21.97 -6.02 9.24
N PRO A 52 -20.77 -6.31 9.78
CA PRO A 52 -20.66 -7.17 10.95
C PRO A 52 -21.35 -6.52 12.16
N LYS A 53 -21.93 -7.35 13.03
CA LYS A 53 -22.68 -6.89 14.24
C LYS A 53 -21.89 -5.84 15.05
N HIS A 54 -20.58 -5.99 15.12
CA HIS A 54 -19.65 -5.04 15.73
C HIS A 54 -18.67 -4.53 14.69
N MET A 55 -19.09 -3.50 13.95
CA MET A 55 -18.24 -2.86 12.95
C MET A 55 -17.10 -2.10 13.64
N PRO A 56 -15.82 -2.34 13.25
CA PRO A 56 -14.68 -1.61 13.80
C PRO A 56 -14.77 -0.11 13.51
N GLU A 57 -14.24 0.73 14.45
CA GLU A 57 -14.27 2.19 14.30
C GLU A 57 -13.64 2.66 12.98
N PHE A 58 -12.53 2.05 12.57
CA PHE A 58 -11.89 2.40 11.30
C PHE A 58 -12.82 2.21 10.10
N ALA A 59 -13.63 1.13 10.08
CA ALA A 59 -14.56 0.87 8.98
C ALA A 59 -15.74 1.86 8.96
N LYS A 60 -16.18 2.33 10.13
CA LYS A 60 -17.18 3.41 10.23
C LYS A 60 -16.63 4.73 9.67
N LEU A 61 -15.35 5.02 9.91
CA LEU A 61 -14.70 6.21 9.36
C LEU A 61 -14.53 6.13 7.83
N LEU A 62 -14.32 4.92 7.27
CA LEU A 62 -14.34 4.73 5.82
C LEU A 62 -15.72 5.03 5.22
N ILE A 63 -16.81 4.61 5.89
CA ILE A 63 -18.18 4.97 5.47
C ILE A 63 -18.37 6.49 5.53
N ALA A 64 -17.98 7.13 6.64
CA ALA A 64 -18.08 8.57 6.78
C ALA A 64 -17.31 9.31 5.68
N PHE A 65 -16.14 8.81 5.30
CA PHE A 65 -15.37 9.35 4.19
C PHE A 65 -16.07 9.16 2.83
N ILE A 66 -16.64 7.97 2.56
CA ILE A 66 -17.39 7.70 1.33
C ILE A 66 -18.61 8.64 1.24
N VAL A 67 -19.36 8.79 2.34
CA VAL A 67 -20.49 9.72 2.39
C VAL A 67 -20.05 11.14 2.12
N TRP A 68 -18.95 11.61 2.75
CA TRP A 68 -18.42 12.94 2.52
C TRP A 68 -17.96 13.11 1.06
N ALA A 69 -17.16 12.17 0.54
CA ALA A 69 -16.73 12.18 -0.86
C ALA A 69 -17.90 12.23 -1.85
N THR A 70 -19.01 11.52 -1.54
CA THR A 70 -20.23 11.59 -2.35
C THR A 70 -20.89 12.97 -2.26
N LEU A 71 -20.96 13.56 -1.07
CA LEU A 71 -21.51 14.91 -0.91
C LEU A 71 -20.70 15.96 -1.67
N THR A 72 -19.39 15.79 -1.81
CA THR A 72 -18.57 16.73 -2.59
C THR A 72 -18.98 16.80 -4.06
N SER A 73 -19.76 15.85 -4.59
CA SER A 73 -20.27 15.89 -5.97
C SER A 73 -21.22 17.06 -6.21
N ILE A 74 -21.87 17.60 -5.16
CA ILE A 74 -22.85 18.70 -5.27
C ILE A 74 -22.19 20.01 -5.73
N TRP A 75 -20.93 20.24 -5.32
CA TRP A 75 -20.16 21.45 -5.67
C TRP A 75 -18.87 21.14 -6.42
N SER A 76 -18.73 19.90 -6.89
CA SER A 76 -17.52 19.43 -7.56
C SER A 76 -17.19 20.24 -8.81
N TYR A 77 -15.89 20.48 -9.02
CA TYR A 77 -15.37 21.03 -10.27
C TYR A 77 -15.77 20.17 -11.49
N ASN A 78 -15.82 18.83 -11.31
CA ASN A 78 -16.29 17.87 -12.31
C ASN A 78 -17.08 16.75 -11.61
N ILE A 79 -18.41 16.81 -11.71
CA ILE A 79 -19.32 15.87 -11.05
C ILE A 79 -19.15 14.43 -11.57
N GLU A 80 -18.91 14.26 -12.86
CA GLU A 80 -18.74 12.95 -13.49
C GLU A 80 -17.50 12.26 -12.95
N THR A 81 -16.36 12.97 -12.94
CA THR A 81 -15.12 12.50 -12.31
C THR A 81 -15.34 12.13 -10.86
N THR A 82 -16.03 12.97 -10.09
CA THR A 82 -16.26 12.70 -8.65
C THR A 82 -17.11 11.44 -8.45
N LEU A 83 -18.22 11.29 -9.14
CA LEU A 83 -19.09 10.11 -9.01
C LEU A 83 -18.36 8.83 -9.45
N TYR A 84 -17.63 8.89 -10.56
CA TYR A 84 -16.80 7.77 -11.02
C TYR A 84 -15.78 7.34 -9.96
N ARG A 85 -15.13 8.31 -9.32
CA ARG A 85 -14.16 8.06 -8.25
C ARG A 85 -14.79 7.54 -6.95
N VAL A 86 -15.98 7.99 -6.61
CA VAL A 86 -16.78 7.47 -5.48
C VAL A 86 -17.14 6.00 -5.68
N MET A 87 -17.50 5.59 -6.91
CA MET A 87 -17.77 4.17 -7.20
C MET A 87 -16.60 3.26 -6.84
N TYR A 88 -15.35 3.68 -7.08
CA TYR A 88 -14.18 2.91 -6.63
C TYR A 88 -14.07 2.82 -5.11
N LEU A 89 -14.37 3.91 -4.36
CA LEU A 89 -14.37 3.85 -2.91
C LEU A 89 -15.38 2.82 -2.39
N ILE A 90 -16.57 2.78 -3.00
CA ILE A 90 -17.61 1.78 -2.66
C ILE A 90 -17.11 0.37 -2.96
N GLN A 91 -16.48 0.14 -4.11
CA GLN A 91 -15.90 -1.17 -4.45
C GLN A 91 -14.83 -1.61 -3.44
N TYR A 92 -13.92 -0.72 -3.05
CA TYR A 92 -12.92 -1.05 -2.03
C TYR A 92 -13.54 -1.34 -0.67
N PHE A 93 -14.59 -0.59 -0.30
CA PHE A 93 -15.30 -0.85 0.94
C PHE A 93 -16.04 -2.19 0.91
N MET A 94 -16.57 -2.64 -0.24
CA MET A 94 -17.12 -3.99 -0.40
C MET A 94 -16.05 -5.06 -0.12
N ILE A 95 -14.82 -4.88 -0.60
CA ILE A 95 -13.71 -5.80 -0.28
C ILE A 95 -13.44 -5.80 1.23
N VAL A 96 -13.42 -4.64 1.89
CA VAL A 96 -13.26 -4.52 3.35
C VAL A 96 -14.36 -5.31 4.09
N LEU A 97 -15.63 -5.14 3.73
CA LEU A 97 -16.75 -5.86 4.34
C LEU A 97 -16.60 -7.38 4.18
N VAL A 98 -16.28 -7.83 2.98
CA VAL A 98 -16.02 -9.25 2.72
C VAL A 98 -14.88 -9.77 3.59
N MET A 99 -13.74 -9.07 3.61
CA MET A 99 -12.58 -9.47 4.45
C MET A 99 -12.96 -9.60 5.93
N LEU A 100 -13.70 -8.63 6.48
CA LEU A 100 -14.15 -8.63 7.88
C LEU A 100 -15.06 -9.82 8.21
N ASN A 101 -15.87 -10.29 7.25
CA ASN A 101 -16.83 -11.37 7.42
C ASN A 101 -16.26 -12.77 7.13
N VAL A 102 -15.31 -12.88 6.20
CA VAL A 102 -14.79 -14.20 5.79
C VAL A 102 -13.44 -14.55 6.40
N ILE A 103 -12.63 -13.56 6.84
CA ILE A 103 -11.31 -13.79 7.45
C ILE A 103 -11.47 -13.80 8.97
N ASN A 104 -11.86 -14.94 9.52
CA ASN A 104 -12.16 -15.10 10.95
C ASN A 104 -11.14 -15.98 11.71
N THR A 105 -10.12 -16.50 11.03
CA THR A 105 -9.07 -17.32 11.62
C THR A 105 -7.68 -16.90 11.15
N SER A 106 -6.66 -17.13 11.97
CA SER A 106 -5.26 -16.88 11.61
C SER A 106 -4.85 -17.67 10.34
N LYS A 107 -5.37 -18.89 10.13
CA LYS A 107 -5.12 -19.67 8.91
C LYS A 107 -5.64 -18.95 7.67
N ARG A 108 -6.87 -18.40 7.70
CA ARG A 108 -7.44 -17.67 6.57
C ARG A 108 -6.68 -16.36 6.31
N LEU A 109 -6.27 -15.66 7.36
CA LEU A 109 -5.44 -14.47 7.22
C LEU A 109 -4.12 -14.80 6.53
N LYS A 110 -3.41 -15.86 6.96
CA LYS A 110 -2.16 -16.30 6.33
C LYS A 110 -2.33 -16.65 4.86
N ILE A 111 -3.44 -17.28 4.47
CA ILE A 111 -3.74 -17.57 3.06
C ILE A 111 -3.88 -16.27 2.25
N VAL A 112 -4.60 -15.28 2.76
CA VAL A 112 -4.80 -13.99 2.08
C VAL A 112 -3.49 -13.21 1.96
N LEU A 113 -2.68 -13.16 3.03
CA LEU A 113 -1.36 -12.53 2.99
C LEU A 113 -0.41 -13.26 2.02
N GLY A 114 -0.48 -14.60 1.98
CA GLY A 114 0.27 -15.44 1.04
C GLY A 114 -0.14 -15.19 -0.41
N ALA A 115 -1.43 -15.02 -0.69
CA ALA A 115 -1.92 -14.69 -2.03
C ALA A 115 -1.37 -13.35 -2.53
N TRP A 116 -1.39 -12.30 -1.70
CA TRP A 116 -0.73 -11.04 -2.02
C TRP A 116 0.75 -11.21 -2.32
N THR A 117 1.44 -11.99 -1.48
CA THR A 117 2.88 -12.26 -1.64
C THR A 117 3.19 -12.94 -2.97
N ILE A 118 2.36 -13.89 -3.40
CA ILE A 118 2.53 -14.57 -4.70
C ILE A 118 2.37 -13.59 -5.85
N GLY A 119 1.36 -12.70 -5.81
CA GLY A 119 1.19 -11.66 -6.81
C GLY A 119 2.40 -10.71 -6.88
N ALA A 120 2.90 -10.27 -5.72
CA ALA A 120 4.07 -9.42 -5.65
C ALA A 120 5.36 -10.15 -6.10
N LEU A 121 5.50 -11.45 -5.80
CA LEU A 121 6.63 -12.27 -6.27
C LEU A 121 6.65 -12.35 -7.81
N TYR A 122 5.48 -12.48 -8.44
CA TYR A 122 5.39 -12.46 -9.90
C TYR A 122 5.92 -11.13 -10.48
N ILE A 123 5.53 -9.97 -9.88
CA ILE A 123 6.09 -8.68 -10.27
C ILE A 123 7.61 -8.66 -10.11
N ALA A 124 8.13 -9.16 -8.98
CA ALA A 124 9.58 -9.18 -8.74
C ALA A 124 10.32 -9.99 -9.80
N ILE A 125 9.84 -11.22 -10.09
CA ILE A 125 10.44 -12.10 -11.09
C ILE A 125 10.40 -11.43 -12.47
N LYS A 126 9.25 -10.91 -12.86
CA LYS A 126 9.08 -10.23 -14.16
C LYS A 126 10.02 -9.01 -14.27
N THR A 127 10.07 -8.17 -13.22
CA THR A 127 11.02 -7.04 -13.19
C THR A 127 12.45 -7.50 -13.39
N VAL A 128 12.87 -8.58 -12.75
CA VAL A 128 14.24 -9.11 -12.89
C VAL A 128 14.49 -9.67 -14.29
N THR A 129 13.55 -10.41 -14.86
CA THR A 129 13.71 -11.02 -16.20
C THR A 129 13.71 -9.97 -17.30
N ASP A 130 12.76 -9.04 -17.26
CA ASP A 130 12.62 -8.01 -18.28
C ASP A 130 13.78 -7.00 -18.23
N PHE A 131 14.25 -6.70 -17.02
CA PHE A 131 15.41 -5.86 -16.81
C PHE A 131 16.68 -6.46 -17.43
N ASN A 132 16.95 -7.76 -17.22
CA ASN A 132 18.11 -8.41 -17.79
C ASN A 132 18.06 -8.46 -19.33
N THR A 133 16.88 -8.61 -19.90
CA THR A 133 16.67 -8.60 -21.36
C THR A 133 16.89 -7.21 -21.96
N PHE A 134 16.47 -6.17 -21.26
CA PHE A 134 16.61 -4.79 -21.70
C PHE A 134 18.03 -4.25 -21.48
N ALA A 135 18.64 -4.51 -20.33
CA ALA A 135 20.01 -4.08 -20.04
C ALA A 135 21.04 -4.65 -21.02
N ALA A 136 20.72 -5.80 -21.64
CA ALA A 136 21.53 -6.36 -22.71
C ALA A 136 21.42 -5.59 -24.04
N ASN A 137 20.37 -4.78 -24.25
CA ASN A 137 20.00 -4.21 -25.54
C ASN A 137 19.99 -2.68 -25.62
N SER A 138 20.06 -1.94 -24.50
CA SER A 138 20.01 -0.46 -24.52
C SER A 138 20.73 0.20 -23.35
N SER A 139 21.23 1.43 -23.60
CA SER A 139 21.81 2.32 -22.59
C SER A 139 20.76 3.16 -21.85
N ASP A 140 19.47 3.07 -22.20
CA ASP A 140 18.42 3.93 -21.68
C ASP A 140 17.84 3.42 -20.35
N LEU A 141 17.24 4.34 -19.59
CA LEU A 141 16.57 4.07 -18.33
C LEU A 141 15.38 3.12 -18.54
N TYR A 142 15.57 1.83 -18.28
CA TYR A 142 14.47 0.89 -18.27
C TYR A 142 13.58 1.09 -17.05
N ARG A 143 12.29 1.21 -17.32
CA ARG A 143 11.25 1.10 -16.30
C ARG A 143 10.28 0.04 -16.77
N VAL A 144 9.99 -0.93 -15.91
CA VAL A 144 8.95 -1.92 -16.18
C VAL A 144 7.59 -1.21 -16.10
N ASP A 145 7.15 -0.64 -17.22
CA ASP A 145 5.85 0.05 -17.29
C ASP A 145 4.69 -0.95 -17.48
N GLU A 146 4.98 -2.21 -17.82
CA GLU A 146 3.98 -3.25 -18.07
C GLU A 146 3.09 -3.53 -16.85
N PHE A 147 3.60 -3.28 -15.62
CA PHE A 147 2.86 -3.42 -14.37
C PHE A 147 2.48 -2.07 -13.73
N GLY A 148 2.50 -0.99 -14.49
CA GLY A 148 2.21 0.35 -13.99
C GLY A 148 3.42 1.07 -13.39
N ASN A 149 3.19 1.99 -12.46
CA ASN A 149 4.23 2.85 -11.93
C ASN A 149 5.29 2.07 -11.13
N PRO A 150 6.60 2.16 -11.46
CA PRO A 150 7.69 1.47 -10.77
C PRO A 150 7.75 1.73 -9.25
N ASN A 151 7.30 2.90 -8.80
CA ASN A 151 7.20 3.20 -7.37
C ASN A 151 6.14 2.34 -6.71
N GLU A 152 4.98 2.16 -7.36
CA GLU A 152 3.89 1.33 -6.84
C GLU A 152 4.29 -0.14 -6.77
N ASN A 153 4.95 -0.66 -7.81
CA ASN A 153 5.50 -2.01 -7.81
C ASN A 153 6.46 -2.23 -6.63
N SER A 154 7.34 -1.26 -6.36
CA SER A 154 8.25 -1.33 -5.22
C SER A 154 7.50 -1.34 -3.88
N PHE A 155 6.41 -0.58 -3.75
CA PHE A 155 5.58 -0.59 -2.54
C PHE A 155 4.87 -1.93 -2.35
N MET A 156 4.36 -2.54 -3.44
CA MET A 156 3.77 -3.89 -3.40
C MET A 156 4.74 -4.92 -2.85
N LEU A 157 6.01 -4.85 -3.29
CA LEU A 157 7.09 -5.73 -2.83
C LEU A 157 7.41 -5.52 -1.35
N VAL A 158 7.49 -4.27 -0.89
CA VAL A 158 7.75 -3.98 0.53
C VAL A 158 6.62 -4.48 1.43
N TRP A 159 5.37 -4.34 1.01
CA TRP A 159 4.24 -4.93 1.73
C TRP A 159 4.30 -6.45 1.76
N ALA A 160 4.57 -7.07 0.63
CA ALA A 160 4.73 -8.51 0.55
C ALA A 160 5.85 -9.01 1.45
N LEU A 161 6.95 -8.27 1.58
CA LEU A 161 8.04 -8.60 2.49
C LEU A 161 7.57 -8.64 3.95
N ILE A 162 6.75 -7.66 4.38
CA ILE A 162 6.15 -7.66 5.72
C ILE A 162 5.23 -8.87 5.88
N PHE A 163 4.42 -9.20 4.87
CA PHE A 163 3.51 -10.33 4.92
C PHE A 163 4.23 -11.68 4.95
N VAL A 164 5.28 -11.86 4.14
CA VAL A 164 6.13 -13.06 4.21
C VAL A 164 6.68 -13.25 5.62
N TYR A 165 7.20 -12.18 6.22
CA TYR A 165 7.72 -12.24 7.58
C TYR A 165 6.65 -12.67 8.61
N LEU A 166 5.40 -12.21 8.45
CA LEU A 166 4.27 -12.57 9.32
C LEU A 166 3.82 -14.04 9.16
N ILE A 167 3.88 -14.58 7.95
CA ILE A 167 3.45 -15.95 7.67
C ILE A 167 4.55 -17.00 7.84
N ASP A 168 5.82 -16.59 7.74
CA ASP A 168 6.97 -17.47 7.86
C ASP A 168 7.14 -17.95 9.30
N THR A 169 6.85 -19.24 9.53
CA THR A 169 6.98 -19.91 10.83
C THR A 169 8.28 -20.71 10.95
N THR A 170 9.14 -20.70 9.94
CA THR A 170 10.39 -21.46 9.95
C THR A 170 11.39 -20.84 10.93
N LYS A 171 12.15 -21.68 11.65
CA LYS A 171 13.16 -21.21 12.61
C LYS A 171 14.26 -20.37 11.95
N ARG A 172 14.64 -20.73 10.72
CA ARG A 172 15.73 -20.08 9.97
C ARG A 172 15.27 -18.91 9.11
N LYS A 173 13.97 -18.66 9.04
CA LYS A 173 13.39 -17.58 8.22
C LYS A 173 13.87 -17.58 6.74
N ILE A 174 14.12 -18.76 6.18
CA ILE A 174 14.62 -18.92 4.81
C ILE A 174 13.68 -18.31 3.78
N PRO A 175 12.34 -18.56 3.82
CA PRO A 175 11.42 -17.92 2.86
C PRO A 175 11.45 -16.39 2.94
N SER A 176 11.52 -15.84 4.15
CA SER A 176 11.62 -14.39 4.35
C SER A 176 12.92 -13.83 3.78
N LEU A 177 14.04 -14.51 3.98
CA LEU A 177 15.35 -14.10 3.49
C LEU A 177 15.39 -14.16 1.94
N SER A 178 14.94 -15.26 1.33
CA SER A 178 14.90 -15.42 -0.12
C SER A 178 14.03 -14.35 -0.78
N PHE A 179 12.85 -14.08 -0.21
CA PHE A 179 11.97 -13.02 -0.71
C PHE A 179 12.61 -11.62 -0.55
N THR A 180 13.35 -11.39 0.54
CA THR A 180 14.09 -10.15 0.76
C THR A 180 15.11 -9.90 -0.35
N LEU A 181 15.90 -10.92 -0.72
CA LEU A 181 16.92 -10.80 -1.75
C LEU A 181 16.32 -10.50 -3.13
N VAL A 182 15.27 -11.23 -3.51
CA VAL A 182 14.57 -11.00 -4.78
C VAL A 182 13.91 -9.61 -4.82
N SER A 183 13.28 -9.19 -3.73
CA SER A 183 12.66 -7.86 -3.64
C SER A 183 13.70 -6.74 -3.66
N ALA A 184 14.84 -6.91 -2.98
CA ALA A 184 15.94 -5.95 -3.01
C ALA A 184 16.40 -5.69 -4.44
N TYR A 185 16.69 -6.76 -5.18
CA TYR A 185 17.12 -6.66 -6.58
C TYR A 185 16.05 -5.98 -7.45
N ALA A 186 14.79 -6.41 -7.36
CA ALA A 186 13.69 -5.85 -8.15
C ALA A 186 13.45 -4.35 -7.85
N ILE A 187 13.53 -3.93 -6.58
CA ILE A 187 13.35 -2.52 -6.18
C ILE A 187 14.48 -1.64 -6.73
N VAL A 188 15.72 -2.15 -6.70
CA VAL A 188 16.86 -1.41 -7.24
C VAL A 188 16.80 -1.36 -8.75
N ALA A 189 16.47 -2.47 -9.42
CA ALA A 189 16.27 -2.53 -10.86
C ALA A 189 15.21 -1.54 -11.36
N ASN A 190 14.11 -1.38 -10.61
CA ASN A 190 13.07 -0.38 -10.87
C ASN A 190 13.54 1.08 -10.71
N GLY A 191 14.70 1.33 -10.08
CA GLY A 191 15.21 2.68 -9.82
C GLY A 191 14.27 3.53 -8.94
N SER A 192 13.44 2.90 -8.10
CA SER A 192 12.49 3.60 -7.21
C SER A 192 13.17 4.08 -5.95
N ARG A 193 13.51 5.38 -5.89
CA ARG A 193 14.13 6.00 -4.68
C ARG A 193 13.28 5.78 -3.42
N MET A 194 11.98 6.01 -3.52
CA MET A 194 11.07 5.86 -2.37
C MET A 194 10.88 4.38 -1.99
N GLY A 195 10.78 3.49 -3.00
CA GLY A 195 10.74 2.05 -2.75
C GLY A 195 11.98 1.55 -2.02
N PHE A 196 13.17 2.07 -2.37
CA PHE A 196 14.42 1.75 -1.71
C PHE A 196 14.44 2.22 -0.25
N ILE A 197 14.03 3.46 0.01
CA ILE A 197 13.93 4.00 1.39
C ILE A 197 12.98 3.13 2.23
N LEU A 198 11.81 2.79 1.71
CA LEU A 198 10.83 1.94 2.41
C LEU A 198 11.35 0.53 2.67
N PHE A 199 12.10 -0.03 1.71
CA PHE A 199 12.74 -1.32 1.86
C PHE A 199 13.75 -1.30 3.02
N VAL A 200 14.63 -0.27 3.07
CA VAL A 200 15.60 -0.09 4.16
C VAL A 200 14.90 0.08 5.52
N VAL A 201 13.87 0.92 5.60
CA VAL A 201 13.06 1.10 6.82
C VAL A 201 12.45 -0.22 7.28
N THR A 202 11.96 -1.04 6.34
CA THR A 202 11.37 -2.35 6.64
C THR A 202 12.41 -3.34 7.15
N LEU A 203 13.60 -3.38 6.53
CA LEU A 203 14.71 -4.21 7.00
C LEU A 203 15.16 -3.82 8.41
N LEU A 204 15.34 -2.53 8.68
CA LEU A 204 15.67 -2.05 10.02
C LEU A 204 14.60 -2.46 11.03
N GLY A 205 13.32 -2.33 10.69
CA GLY A 205 12.23 -2.79 11.53
C GLY A 205 12.29 -4.30 11.83
N PHE A 206 12.64 -5.14 10.85
CA PHE A 206 12.85 -6.58 11.09
C PHE A 206 14.03 -6.84 12.01
N ILE A 207 15.15 -6.16 11.79
CA ILE A 207 16.34 -6.25 12.65
C ILE A 207 15.95 -5.91 14.10
N PHE A 208 15.30 -4.79 14.34
CA PHE A 208 14.80 -4.41 15.67
C PHE A 208 13.83 -5.44 16.27
N SER A 209 12.97 -6.03 15.43
CA SER A 209 12.03 -7.09 15.87
C SER A 209 12.75 -8.38 16.29
N PHE A 210 13.85 -8.76 15.61
CA PHE A 210 14.62 -9.97 15.91
C PHE A 210 15.38 -9.85 17.23
N PHE A 211 16.00 -8.71 17.46
CA PHE A 211 16.93 -8.55 18.60
C PHE A 211 16.25 -8.17 19.91
N ASN A 212 14.94 -7.91 19.89
CA ASN A 212 14.04 -7.76 21.05
C ASN A 212 14.73 -7.23 22.34
N LYS A 213 15.22 -6.00 22.34
CA LYS A 213 15.86 -5.28 23.45
C LYS A 213 17.27 -5.74 23.89
N LYS A 214 17.85 -6.78 23.28
CA LYS A 214 19.21 -7.27 23.60
C LYS A 214 20.21 -7.03 22.45
N MET A 215 20.05 -5.94 21.70
CA MET A 215 21.02 -5.62 20.67
C MET A 215 22.33 -5.16 21.30
N ASN A 216 23.38 -5.96 21.08
CA ASN A 216 24.75 -5.52 21.30
C ASN A 216 25.15 -4.61 20.11
N PRO A 217 25.81 -3.46 20.32
CA PRO A 217 26.35 -2.63 19.23
C PRO A 217 27.09 -3.41 18.14
N LEU A 218 27.78 -4.49 18.51
CA LEU A 218 28.47 -5.38 17.57
C LEU A 218 27.52 -6.00 16.54
N HIS A 219 26.30 -6.40 16.93
CA HIS A 219 25.32 -6.95 15.98
C HIS A 219 24.89 -5.91 14.95
N ILE A 220 24.75 -4.64 15.35
CA ILE A 220 24.41 -3.54 14.43
C ILE A 220 25.53 -3.37 13.41
N VAL A 221 26.79 -3.34 13.87
CA VAL A 221 27.97 -3.22 13.00
C VAL A 221 28.02 -4.37 12.00
N VAL A 222 27.88 -5.62 12.47
CA VAL A 222 27.88 -6.81 11.59
C VAL A 222 26.78 -6.73 10.55
N ILE A 223 25.55 -6.32 10.92
CA ILE A 223 24.43 -6.20 9.98
C ILE A 223 24.69 -5.08 8.96
N LEU A 224 25.14 -3.91 9.39
CA LEU A 224 25.48 -2.81 8.49
C LEU A 224 26.61 -3.21 7.53
N THR A 225 27.63 -3.94 8.02
CA THR A 225 28.71 -4.47 7.19
C THR A 225 28.18 -5.48 6.16
N LEU A 226 27.29 -6.41 6.55
CA LEU A 226 26.68 -7.37 5.64
C LEU A 226 25.78 -6.68 4.61
N LEU A 227 25.03 -5.66 5.01
CA LEU A 227 24.22 -4.82 4.09
C LEU A 227 25.13 -4.07 3.13
N TYR A 228 26.24 -3.52 3.58
CA TYR A 228 27.22 -2.84 2.75
C TYR A 228 27.88 -3.79 1.74
N ILE A 229 28.38 -4.93 2.18
CA ILE A 229 29.00 -5.95 1.30
C ILE A 229 27.99 -6.51 0.32
N GLY A 230 26.80 -6.89 0.80
CA GLY A 230 25.72 -7.38 -0.07
C GLY A 230 25.24 -6.33 -1.06
N GLY A 231 25.11 -5.08 -0.63
CA GLY A 231 24.80 -3.94 -1.48
C GLY A 231 25.87 -3.72 -2.54
N SER A 232 27.15 -3.69 -2.16
CA SER A 232 28.26 -3.52 -3.09
C SER A 232 28.36 -4.66 -4.12
N PHE A 233 28.05 -5.89 -3.70
CA PHE A 233 27.98 -7.03 -4.61
C PHE A 233 26.81 -6.90 -5.59
N LEU A 234 25.62 -6.52 -5.12
CA LEU A 234 24.45 -6.31 -5.96
C LEU A 234 24.66 -5.18 -6.97
N MET A 235 25.41 -4.14 -6.58
CA MET A 235 25.72 -2.99 -7.46
C MET A 235 26.48 -3.40 -8.73
N GLN A 236 27.26 -4.47 -8.72
CA GLN A 236 27.97 -4.95 -9.91
C GLN A 236 27.05 -5.50 -11.00
N TYR A 237 25.80 -5.83 -10.61
CA TYR A 237 24.79 -6.40 -11.54
C TYR A 237 23.68 -5.40 -11.88
N ILE A 238 23.79 -4.16 -11.43
CA ILE A 238 22.80 -3.11 -11.65
C ILE A 238 23.36 -2.14 -12.67
N PRO A 239 22.57 -1.75 -13.72
CA PRO A 239 23.02 -0.72 -14.65
C PRO A 239 23.35 0.57 -13.91
N GLU A 240 24.38 1.22 -14.42
CA GLU A 240 24.87 2.49 -13.94
C GLU A 240 23.75 3.57 -13.91
N SER A 241 22.82 3.52 -14.87
CA SER A 241 21.66 4.42 -14.94
C SER A 241 20.68 4.29 -13.75
N SER A 242 20.38 3.06 -13.30
CA SER A 242 19.52 2.85 -12.12
C SER A 242 20.24 3.22 -10.84
N PHE A 243 21.53 2.93 -10.77
CA PHE A 243 22.37 3.27 -9.63
C PHE A 243 22.60 4.79 -9.50
N SER A 244 22.98 5.48 -10.57
CA SER A 244 23.15 6.94 -10.59
C SER A 244 21.88 7.68 -10.16
N ARG A 245 20.70 7.13 -10.54
CA ARG A 245 19.41 7.67 -10.11
C ARG A 245 19.15 7.49 -8.61
N LEU A 246 19.56 6.37 -8.00
CA LEU A 246 19.46 6.20 -6.54
C LEU A 246 20.42 7.15 -5.82
N MET A 247 21.66 7.27 -6.32
CA MET A 247 22.68 8.17 -5.74
C MET A 247 22.33 9.65 -5.88
N SER A 248 21.59 10.03 -6.92
CA SER A 248 21.12 11.43 -7.11
C SER A 248 20.07 11.90 -6.08
N ILE A 249 19.69 11.07 -5.09
CA ILE A 249 18.78 11.49 -4.01
C ILE A 249 19.36 12.71 -3.26
N GLY A 250 20.65 12.67 -2.92
CA GLY A 250 21.33 13.76 -2.21
C GLY A 250 21.39 15.05 -3.03
N SER A 251 21.89 14.97 -4.26
CA SER A 251 22.00 16.14 -5.16
C SER A 251 20.66 16.73 -5.54
N ASN A 252 19.62 15.91 -5.73
CA ASN A 252 18.28 16.42 -6.04
C ASN A 252 17.64 17.15 -4.85
N ILE A 253 17.96 16.77 -3.61
CA ILE A 253 17.53 17.51 -2.42
C ILE A 253 18.25 18.85 -2.36
N GLU A 254 19.55 18.88 -2.61
CA GLU A 254 20.37 20.11 -2.60
C GLU A 254 19.96 21.08 -3.73
N ASN A 255 19.66 20.56 -4.92
CA ASN A 255 19.30 21.37 -6.09
C ASN A 255 17.81 21.70 -6.17
N HIS A 256 16.99 21.30 -5.19
CA HIS A 256 15.53 21.45 -5.22
C HIS A 256 14.85 20.81 -6.45
N GLU A 257 15.47 19.81 -7.07
CA GLU A 257 14.94 19.08 -8.23
C GLU A 257 13.92 18.02 -7.79
N LEU A 258 12.73 18.46 -7.38
CA LEU A 258 11.65 17.59 -6.91
C LEU A 258 10.82 16.97 -8.07
N ALA A 259 11.38 16.87 -9.26
CA ALA A 259 10.69 16.36 -10.46
C ALA A 259 9.35 17.09 -10.73
N ASN A 260 9.39 18.45 -10.72
CA ASN A 260 8.26 19.36 -10.89
C ASN A 260 7.15 19.25 -9.82
N ARG A 261 7.41 18.57 -8.69
CA ARG A 261 6.41 18.45 -7.61
C ARG A 261 6.21 19.76 -6.88
N ASP A 262 7.25 20.58 -6.78
CA ASP A 262 7.22 21.95 -6.26
C ASP A 262 6.20 22.81 -7.02
N ILE A 263 6.19 22.76 -8.35
CA ILE A 263 5.23 23.47 -9.20
C ILE A 263 3.80 22.97 -8.91
N ILE A 264 3.61 21.65 -8.83
CA ILE A 264 2.30 21.03 -8.57
C ILE A 264 1.78 21.41 -7.18
N TRP A 265 2.65 21.36 -6.17
CA TRP A 265 2.27 21.69 -4.79
C TRP A 265 2.01 23.18 -4.60
N LEU A 266 2.78 24.04 -5.30
CA LEU A 266 2.54 25.48 -5.34
C LEU A 266 1.20 25.78 -6.04
N ALA A 267 0.90 25.11 -7.15
CA ALA A 267 -0.40 25.23 -7.82
C ALA A 267 -1.57 24.81 -6.91
N ALA A 268 -1.39 23.71 -6.15
CA ALA A 268 -2.40 23.31 -5.16
C ALA A 268 -2.57 24.32 -4.03
N TYR A 269 -1.47 24.89 -3.53
CA TYR A 269 -1.51 25.98 -2.54
C TYR A 269 -2.25 27.20 -3.09
N ASN A 270 -1.94 27.62 -4.32
CA ASN A 270 -2.62 28.75 -4.99
C ASN A 270 -4.11 28.48 -5.16
N ALA A 271 -4.50 27.24 -5.55
CA ALA A 271 -5.90 26.85 -5.66
C ALA A 271 -6.64 26.94 -4.32
N LEU A 272 -6.00 26.49 -3.22
CA LEU A 272 -6.56 26.58 -1.87
C LEU A 272 -6.66 28.01 -1.34
N SER A 273 -5.68 28.86 -1.63
CA SER A 273 -5.62 30.25 -1.14
C SER A 273 -6.57 31.18 -1.89
N THR A 274 -6.77 30.94 -3.19
CA THR A 274 -7.68 31.72 -4.02
C THR A 274 -9.13 31.29 -3.90
N ASN A 275 -9.38 30.04 -3.47
CA ASN A 275 -10.73 29.48 -3.29
C ASN A 275 -10.91 28.95 -1.85
N PRO A 276 -11.31 29.79 -0.89
CA PRO A 276 -11.54 29.35 0.49
C PRO A 276 -12.52 28.18 0.63
N GLN A 277 -13.44 28.03 -0.31
CA GLN A 277 -14.36 26.90 -0.40
C GLN A 277 -13.59 25.57 -0.55
N TYR A 278 -12.51 25.55 -1.36
CA TYR A 278 -11.70 24.33 -1.53
C TYR A 278 -10.98 23.95 -0.25
N LEU A 279 -10.58 24.93 0.55
CA LEU A 279 -9.97 24.65 1.85
C LEU A 279 -10.97 24.02 2.83
N LEU A 280 -12.22 24.45 2.85
CA LEU A 280 -13.24 23.95 3.77
C LEU A 280 -13.89 22.65 3.27
N LEU A 281 -14.37 22.64 2.04
CA LEU A 281 -15.24 21.61 1.48
C LEU A 281 -14.56 20.74 0.42
N GLY A 282 -13.45 21.21 -0.16
CA GLY A 282 -12.76 20.58 -1.28
C GLY A 282 -13.32 20.98 -2.65
N SER A 283 -12.57 20.66 -3.70
CA SER A 283 -12.94 20.90 -5.11
C SER A 283 -13.82 19.79 -5.69
N GLY A 284 -14.06 18.72 -4.94
CA GLY A 284 -14.71 17.50 -5.38
C GLY A 284 -13.75 16.31 -5.37
N TRP A 285 -14.22 15.16 -4.88
CA TRP A 285 -13.41 13.96 -4.79
C TRP A 285 -12.86 13.53 -6.15
N GLY A 286 -11.54 13.42 -6.27
CA GLY A 286 -10.85 12.96 -7.49
C GLY A 286 -10.58 14.05 -8.53
N THR A 287 -11.01 15.31 -8.32
CA THR A 287 -10.83 16.42 -9.27
C THR A 287 -9.55 17.23 -9.06
N PHE A 288 -8.50 16.62 -8.48
CA PHE A 288 -7.26 17.31 -8.21
C PHE A 288 -6.64 17.92 -9.48
N ASN A 289 -6.55 17.12 -10.54
CA ASN A 289 -5.91 17.51 -11.79
C ASN A 289 -6.61 18.72 -12.43
N GLU A 290 -7.92 18.69 -12.44
CA GLU A 290 -8.76 19.74 -12.98
C GLU A 290 -8.67 21.02 -12.11
N ALA A 291 -8.68 20.86 -10.80
CA ALA A 291 -8.64 21.97 -9.86
C ALA A 291 -7.32 22.76 -9.91
N ILE A 292 -6.19 22.10 -10.20
CA ILE A 292 -4.89 22.76 -10.30
C ILE A 292 -4.55 23.25 -11.70
N GLN A 293 -5.28 22.81 -12.73
CA GLN A 293 -4.92 23.08 -14.13
C GLN A 293 -4.79 24.57 -14.44
N LEU A 294 -5.65 25.42 -13.83
CA LEU A 294 -5.59 26.88 -13.98
C LEU A 294 -4.32 27.50 -13.38
N TYR A 295 -3.68 26.82 -12.42
CA TYR A 295 -2.51 27.32 -11.68
C TYR A 295 -1.19 26.69 -12.14
N ALA A 296 -1.23 25.47 -12.63
CA ALA A 296 -0.09 24.73 -13.12
C ALA A 296 0.10 24.83 -14.64
N GLY A 297 -0.95 25.27 -15.37
CA GLY A 297 -0.97 25.31 -16.83
C GLY A 297 -1.24 23.96 -17.49
N TYR A 298 -1.26 22.85 -16.74
CA TYR A 298 -1.51 21.50 -17.22
C TYR A 298 -2.15 20.63 -16.13
N ALA A 299 -2.87 19.58 -16.56
CA ALA A 299 -3.49 18.63 -15.64
C ALA A 299 -2.51 17.53 -15.25
N ILE A 300 -2.14 17.45 -13.96
CA ILE A 300 -1.23 16.43 -13.44
C ILE A 300 -1.61 16.03 -12.01
N GLY A 301 -1.28 14.79 -11.61
CA GLY A 301 -1.58 14.28 -10.28
C GLY A 301 -0.69 14.88 -9.19
N ALA A 302 -1.22 14.95 -7.97
CA ALA A 302 -0.55 15.52 -6.80
C ALA A 302 0.79 14.85 -6.44
N HIS A 303 0.97 13.58 -6.82
CA HIS A 303 2.04 12.71 -6.30
C HIS A 303 2.21 12.78 -4.78
N ASN A 304 1.17 13.22 -4.08
CA ASN A 304 1.07 13.33 -2.63
C ASN A 304 -0.40 13.21 -2.20
N PHE A 305 -0.69 12.14 -1.47
CA PHE A 305 -2.03 11.82 -0.98
C PHE A 305 -2.61 12.91 -0.07
N TYR A 306 -1.78 13.48 0.82
CA TYR A 306 -2.26 14.45 1.81
C TYR A 306 -2.68 15.77 1.16
N ILE A 307 -1.89 16.24 0.21
CA ILE A 307 -2.23 17.44 -0.59
C ILE A 307 -3.46 17.16 -1.45
N ASN A 308 -3.54 15.95 -2.04
CA ASN A 308 -4.69 15.56 -2.86
C ASN A 308 -5.98 15.54 -2.03
N ILE A 309 -5.99 14.90 -0.84
CA ILE A 309 -7.16 14.87 0.03
C ILE A 309 -7.56 16.27 0.46
N LEU A 310 -6.60 17.11 0.89
CA LEU A 310 -6.92 18.46 1.34
C LEU A 310 -7.57 19.28 0.22
N LEU A 311 -7.04 19.25 -0.99
CA LEU A 311 -7.61 20.02 -2.11
C LEU A 311 -8.97 19.46 -2.55
N THR A 312 -9.11 18.12 -2.58
CA THR A 312 -10.34 17.50 -3.16
C THR A 312 -11.48 17.33 -2.18
N THR A 313 -11.20 17.18 -0.87
CA THR A 313 -12.21 16.94 0.17
C THR A 313 -12.22 17.96 1.30
N GLY A 314 -11.34 18.95 1.24
CA GLY A 314 -11.20 20.00 2.22
C GLY A 314 -10.76 19.51 3.61
N ILE A 315 -10.84 20.42 4.58
CA ILE A 315 -10.49 20.14 5.98
C ILE A 315 -11.41 19.05 6.59
N ILE A 316 -12.67 18.97 6.16
CA ILE A 316 -13.63 17.99 6.69
C ILE A 316 -13.19 16.57 6.30
N GLY A 317 -12.98 16.28 5.00
CA GLY A 317 -12.52 14.97 4.55
C GLY A 317 -11.13 14.63 5.09
N THR A 318 -10.22 15.60 5.13
CA THR A 318 -8.89 15.45 5.74
C THR A 318 -8.98 15.05 7.21
N SER A 319 -9.88 15.68 7.99
CA SER A 319 -10.09 15.35 9.42
C SER A 319 -10.60 13.92 9.61
N ILE A 320 -11.49 13.44 8.74
CA ILE A 320 -11.95 12.04 8.77
C ILE A 320 -10.78 11.09 8.55
N VAL A 321 -9.91 11.36 7.58
CA VAL A 321 -8.72 10.53 7.30
C VAL A 321 -7.71 10.59 8.45
N LEU A 322 -7.44 11.75 9.01
CA LEU A 322 -6.55 11.88 10.18
C LEU A 322 -7.11 11.11 11.39
N ARG A 323 -8.42 11.18 11.62
CA ARG A 323 -9.08 10.37 12.66
C ARG A 323 -8.96 8.87 12.38
N TYR A 324 -9.11 8.43 11.14
CA TYR A 324 -8.91 7.05 10.73
C TYR A 324 -7.49 6.58 11.06
N LEU A 325 -6.46 7.34 10.68
CA LEU A 325 -5.07 7.02 10.97
C LEU A 325 -4.79 6.96 12.47
N PHE A 326 -5.35 7.91 13.24
CA PHE A 326 -5.23 7.91 14.69
C PHE A 326 -5.86 6.67 15.36
N VAL A 327 -7.02 6.22 14.86
CA VAL A 327 -7.68 4.99 15.36
C VAL A 327 -6.82 3.77 15.10
N LEU A 328 -6.19 3.67 13.92
CA LEU A 328 -5.27 2.58 13.61
C LEU A 328 -4.05 2.59 14.53
N TYR A 329 -3.41 3.74 14.71
CA TYR A 329 -2.29 3.93 15.62
C TYR A 329 -2.64 3.53 17.07
N LYS A 330 -3.78 4.01 17.59
CA LYS A 330 -4.26 3.68 18.93
C LYS A 330 -4.51 2.18 19.13
N ASN A 331 -4.98 1.48 18.10
CA ASN A 331 -5.20 0.04 18.16
C ASN A 331 -3.88 -0.75 18.19
N ILE A 332 -2.86 -0.31 17.48
CA ILE A 332 -1.53 -0.92 17.50
C ILE A 332 -0.91 -0.81 18.90
N ASN A 333 -0.98 0.35 19.53
CA ASN A 333 -0.38 0.60 20.84
C ASN A 333 -1.00 -0.22 21.99
N LYS A 334 -2.19 -0.77 21.81
CA LYS A 334 -2.84 -1.64 22.80
C LYS A 334 -2.30 -3.07 22.82
N THR A 335 -1.45 -3.46 21.88
CA THR A 335 -0.99 -4.84 21.71
C THR A 335 0.50 -4.96 21.96
N VAL A 336 0.90 -5.77 22.95
CA VAL A 336 2.28 -5.86 23.46
C VAL A 336 3.21 -6.72 22.57
N ASN A 337 2.72 -7.65 21.75
CA ASN A 337 3.52 -8.74 21.21
C ASN A 337 3.94 -8.65 19.73
N HIS A 338 3.48 -7.67 18.94
CA HIS A 338 3.87 -7.52 17.53
C HIS A 338 4.08 -6.06 17.11
N THR A 339 4.54 -5.25 18.03
CA THR A 339 4.59 -3.79 17.92
C THR A 339 5.31 -3.33 16.64
N VAL A 340 6.51 -3.84 16.37
CA VAL A 340 7.34 -3.35 15.25
C VAL A 340 6.72 -3.70 13.89
N ILE A 341 6.27 -4.94 13.69
CA ILE A 341 5.72 -5.38 12.40
C ILE A 341 4.38 -4.71 12.13
N THR A 342 3.58 -4.53 13.18
CA THR A 342 2.29 -3.84 13.03
C THR A 342 2.51 -2.34 12.77
N TYR A 343 3.56 -1.74 13.33
CA TYR A 343 3.98 -0.38 12.94
C TYR A 343 4.44 -0.32 11.48
N LEU A 344 5.17 -1.31 10.98
CA LEU A 344 5.56 -1.33 9.57
C LEU A 344 4.35 -1.39 8.63
N VAL A 345 3.31 -2.15 8.97
CA VAL A 345 2.06 -2.19 8.20
C VAL A 345 1.34 -0.83 8.19
N LEU A 346 1.60 0.05 9.15
CA LEU A 346 1.10 1.43 9.16
C LEU A 346 2.06 2.39 8.47
N VAL A 347 3.35 2.33 8.80
CA VAL A 347 4.37 3.30 8.36
C VAL A 347 4.62 3.21 6.86
N VAL A 348 4.71 1.99 6.30
CA VAL A 348 5.00 1.81 4.87
C VAL A 348 3.96 2.48 3.98
N PRO A 349 2.63 2.27 4.17
CA PRO A 349 1.63 3.00 3.39
C PRO A 349 1.65 4.51 3.64
N LEU A 350 1.86 4.97 4.87
CA LEU A 350 1.91 6.41 5.17
C LEU A 350 3.03 7.11 4.39
N ILE A 351 4.21 6.49 4.31
CA ILE A 351 5.32 7.03 3.52
C ILE A 351 5.03 6.87 2.02
N SER A 352 4.44 5.75 1.59
CA SER A 352 4.03 5.53 0.20
C SER A 352 3.06 6.60 -0.28
N MET A 353 2.11 6.97 0.56
CA MET A 353 1.13 8.02 0.28
C MET A 353 1.76 9.38 0.01
N SER A 354 2.99 9.65 0.50
CA SER A 354 3.70 10.91 0.23
C SER A 354 4.30 10.99 -1.17
N SER A 355 4.35 9.90 -1.93
CA SER A 355 5.05 9.83 -3.21
C SER A 355 4.21 9.30 -4.38
N THR A 356 3.04 8.72 -4.12
CA THR A 356 2.22 8.10 -5.15
C THR A 356 1.15 9.03 -5.69
N ASN A 357 0.82 8.83 -6.96
CA ASN A 357 -0.45 9.28 -7.49
C ASN A 357 -1.58 8.58 -6.72
N TRP A 358 -2.63 9.33 -6.48
CA TRP A 358 -3.81 8.86 -5.77
C TRP A 358 -4.48 7.61 -6.38
N ASP A 359 -4.13 7.21 -7.58
CA ASP A 359 -4.75 6.08 -8.29
C ASP A 359 -4.47 4.71 -7.65
N SER A 360 -3.46 4.59 -6.80
CA SER A 360 -3.22 3.43 -5.93
C SER A 360 -4.16 3.35 -4.71
N ARG A 361 -5.38 3.72 -4.87
CA ARG A 361 -6.49 4.00 -3.91
C ARG A 361 -6.82 2.91 -2.91
N ARG A 362 -6.43 1.69 -3.18
CA ARG A 362 -6.78 0.50 -2.39
C ARG A 362 -6.02 0.43 -1.08
N TRP A 363 -4.86 1.06 -1.05
CA TRP A 363 -3.90 0.87 0.02
C TRP A 363 -4.44 1.22 1.39
N TRP A 364 -4.99 2.40 1.55
CA TRP A 364 -5.41 2.85 2.86
C TRP A 364 -6.68 2.13 3.35
N PHE A 365 -7.58 1.70 2.45
CA PHE A 365 -8.70 0.84 2.81
C PHE A 365 -8.23 -0.53 3.28
N LEU A 366 -7.31 -1.15 2.55
CA LEU A 366 -6.75 -2.46 2.89
C LEU A 366 -5.85 -2.40 4.12
N MET A 367 -5.07 -1.33 4.30
CA MET A 367 -4.20 -1.11 5.45
C MET A 367 -4.93 -1.28 6.78
N GLY A 368 -6.03 -0.54 6.97
CA GLY A 368 -6.81 -0.62 8.20
C GLY A 368 -7.39 -1.99 8.44
N THR A 369 -7.82 -2.67 7.36
CA THR A 369 -8.35 -4.02 7.43
C THR A 369 -7.28 -5.04 7.81
N PHE A 370 -6.09 -4.97 7.21
CA PHE A 370 -4.97 -5.85 7.56
C PHE A 370 -4.52 -5.64 9.01
N ILE A 371 -4.34 -4.38 9.44
CA ILE A 371 -3.99 -4.06 10.84
C ILE A 371 -5.02 -4.68 11.79
N TYR A 372 -6.31 -4.43 11.55
CA TYR A 372 -7.38 -4.97 12.39
C TYR A 372 -7.37 -6.51 12.43
N LEU A 373 -7.24 -7.18 11.29
CA LEU A 373 -7.27 -8.64 11.21
C LEU A 373 -6.02 -9.27 11.86
N ILE A 374 -4.84 -8.67 11.69
CA ILE A 374 -3.61 -9.11 12.36
C ILE A 374 -3.77 -9.04 13.87
N LEU A 375 -4.27 -7.92 14.41
CA LEU A 375 -4.46 -7.72 15.84
C LEU A 375 -5.53 -8.67 16.40
N LYS A 376 -6.66 -8.81 15.71
CA LYS A 376 -7.77 -9.69 16.11
C LYS A 376 -7.35 -11.16 16.17
N THR A 377 -6.66 -11.66 15.14
CA THR A 377 -6.28 -13.08 15.07
C THR A 377 -5.19 -13.44 16.06
N ASN A 378 -4.29 -12.52 16.40
CA ASN A 378 -3.27 -12.72 17.42
C ASN A 378 -3.86 -12.78 18.84
N ASN A 379 -4.86 -11.95 19.15
CA ASN A 379 -5.56 -12.01 20.44
C ASN A 379 -6.29 -13.34 20.65
N ILE A 380 -6.96 -13.87 19.63
CA ILE A 380 -7.62 -15.20 19.70
C ILE A 380 -6.59 -16.32 19.95
N GLY A 381 -5.43 -16.26 19.32
CA GLY A 381 -4.34 -17.22 19.52
C GLY A 381 -3.83 -17.23 20.96
N ASN A 382 -3.66 -16.07 21.58
CA ASN A 382 -3.20 -15.91 22.94
C ASN A 382 -4.24 -16.40 23.98
N GLU A 383 -5.53 -16.13 23.78
CA GLU A 383 -6.59 -16.63 24.66
C GLU A 383 -6.69 -18.15 24.63
N ASN A 384 -6.58 -18.78 23.46
CA ASN A 384 -6.59 -20.22 23.30
C ASN A 384 -5.37 -20.89 23.94
N ALA A 385 -4.19 -20.25 23.88
CA ALA A 385 -2.99 -20.72 24.56
C ALA A 385 -3.13 -20.65 26.09
N ARG A 386 -3.67 -19.55 26.64
CA ARG A 386 -3.94 -19.40 28.08
C ARG A 386 -4.93 -20.43 28.59
N ARG A 387 -6.01 -20.73 27.86
CA ARG A 387 -7.00 -21.75 28.23
C ARG A 387 -6.44 -23.17 28.21
N LYS A 388 -5.40 -23.45 27.40
CA LYS A 388 -4.72 -24.76 27.39
C LYS A 388 -3.76 -24.94 28.57
N ILE A 389 -3.20 -23.85 29.12
CA ILE A 389 -2.31 -23.88 30.27
C ILE A 389 -3.10 -23.97 31.59
N SER A 390 -4.36 -23.50 31.59
CA SER A 390 -5.25 -23.53 32.76
C SER A 390 -6.08 -24.83 32.88
N ARG A 391 -5.92 -25.75 31.97
CA ARG A 391 -6.44 -27.15 32.02
C ARG A 391 -5.31 -28.13 32.23
#